data_6e24b7f91f48a04ed6f78a89891e06ad
#
_entry.id   6e24b7f91f48a04ed6f78a89891e06ad
#
_cell.length_a   1.000
_cell.length_b   1.000
_cell.length_c   1.000
_cell.angle_alpha   90.00
_cell.angle_beta   90.00
_cell.angle_gamma   90.00
#
_symmetry.space_group_name_H-M   'P 1'
#
loop_
_entity.id
_entity.type
_entity.pdbx_description
1 polymer ?
#
loop_
_entity_poly.entity_id
_entity_poly.type
_entity_poly.pdbx_seq_one_letter_code
_entity_poly.pdbx_strand_id
1 'polypeptide(L)'
;MSGVQPALDALARGEVIIVTGDRFRRGDMDFCVAAHHASADAINFLATNGRGLICLAMRQDRAEQLGISLMNPGTERQSGRPLGRSIEAAEGVTTGISAADRAQTVKVAIQPDATSEHIVSPGHVFPLITAPGGVRERAAAAEAAVDLCQRAGVGDAAVICAIMRDDGEMARPADIADLVARFGLAVADIDDLLEIAEPGAQR
;
A
#
# COMPACT_ATOMS: atom_id res chain seq x y z
N MET A 1 -14.92 20.58 -0.05
CA MET A 1 -13.48 20.22 -0.04
C MET A 1 -13.45 18.73 -0.26
N SER A 2 -12.71 18.24 -1.24
CA SER A 2 -12.66 16.79 -1.55
C SER A 2 -12.20 16.03 -0.31
N GLY A 3 -12.84 14.92 -0.01
CA GLY A 3 -12.55 14.10 1.16
C GLY A 3 -11.13 13.53 1.24
N VAL A 4 -10.28 13.73 0.19
CA VAL A 4 -8.93 13.19 0.08
C VAL A 4 -7.87 14.09 0.71
N GLN A 5 -8.08 15.42 0.81
CA GLN A 5 -7.04 16.34 1.29
C GLN A 5 -6.54 16.01 2.71
N PRO A 6 -7.38 15.69 3.69
CA PRO A 6 -6.91 15.28 5.01
C PRO A 6 -6.00 14.06 4.99
N ALA A 7 -6.26 13.11 4.08
CA ALA A 7 -5.43 11.92 3.90
C ALA A 7 -4.08 12.24 3.24
N LEU A 8 -4.05 13.15 2.26
CA LEU A 8 -2.80 13.63 1.65
C LEU A 8 -1.92 14.32 2.70
N ASP A 9 -2.52 15.20 3.51
CA ASP A 9 -1.80 15.91 4.57
C ASP A 9 -1.27 14.93 5.64
N ALA A 10 -2.04 13.89 5.99
CA ALA A 10 -1.62 12.85 6.91
C ALA A 10 -0.44 12.03 6.35
N LEU A 11 -0.52 11.60 5.08
CA LEU A 11 0.60 10.89 4.41
C LEU A 11 1.85 11.76 4.34
N ALA A 12 1.72 13.05 4.06
CA ALA A 12 2.84 13.99 4.05
C ALA A 12 3.54 14.10 5.41
N ARG A 13 2.80 13.90 6.51
CA ARG A 13 3.37 13.84 7.89
C ARG A 13 3.89 12.45 8.28
N GLY A 14 3.75 11.43 7.40
CA GLY A 14 4.15 10.06 7.70
C GLY A 14 3.13 9.27 8.53
N GLU A 15 1.90 9.74 8.61
CA GLU A 15 0.82 9.09 9.35
C GLU A 15 0.16 7.98 8.53
N VAL A 16 -0.43 7.01 9.22
CA VAL A 16 -1.28 5.97 8.63
C VAL A 16 -2.63 6.57 8.27
N ILE A 17 -3.19 6.16 7.16
CA ILE A 17 -4.55 6.50 6.72
C ILE A 17 -5.36 5.23 6.47
N ILE A 18 -6.67 5.38 6.25
CA ILE A 18 -7.55 4.32 5.76
C ILE A 18 -7.89 4.60 4.29
N VAL A 19 -7.72 3.60 3.43
CA VAL A 19 -8.16 3.63 2.02
C VAL A 19 -9.40 2.78 1.88
N THR A 20 -10.44 3.31 1.20
CA THR A 20 -11.74 2.67 0.99
C THR A 20 -12.14 2.70 -0.49
N GLY A 21 -13.24 2.03 -0.84
CA GLY A 21 -13.80 2.11 -2.19
C GLY A 21 -13.16 1.16 -3.21
N ASP A 22 -12.39 0.14 -2.78
CA ASP A 22 -11.81 -0.85 -3.69
C ASP A 22 -12.91 -1.60 -4.48
N ARG A 23 -12.94 -1.35 -5.80
CA ARG A 23 -13.98 -1.90 -6.68
C ARG A 23 -13.80 -3.38 -7.00
N PHE A 24 -12.63 -3.96 -6.74
CA PHE A 24 -12.31 -5.36 -7.02
C PHE A 24 -12.50 -6.27 -5.80
N ARG A 25 -12.53 -5.70 -4.59
CA ARG A 25 -12.61 -6.44 -3.33
C ARG A 25 -13.87 -6.16 -2.52
N ARG A 26 -14.98 -5.84 -3.21
CA ARG A 26 -16.30 -5.62 -2.59
C ARG A 26 -16.29 -4.56 -1.46
N GLY A 27 -15.45 -3.52 -1.59
CA GLY A 27 -15.33 -2.46 -0.60
C GLY A 27 -14.50 -2.83 0.62
N ASP A 28 -13.59 -3.80 0.53
CA ASP A 28 -12.56 -4.01 1.56
C ASP A 28 -11.80 -2.71 1.79
N MET A 29 -11.33 -2.53 3.01
CA MET A 29 -10.55 -1.38 3.43
C MET A 29 -9.13 -1.79 3.77
N ASP A 30 -8.18 -0.88 3.56
CA ASP A 30 -6.78 -1.08 3.90
C ASP A 30 -6.28 0.08 4.75
N PHE A 31 -5.46 -0.22 5.77
CA PHE A 31 -4.53 0.77 6.29
C PHE A 31 -3.44 1.02 5.25
N CYS A 32 -3.01 2.27 5.16
CA CYS A 32 -1.98 2.70 4.22
C CYS A 32 -1.02 3.68 4.88
N VAL A 33 0.27 3.50 4.61
CA VAL A 33 1.33 4.46 4.94
C VAL A 33 2.28 4.58 3.75
N ALA A 34 2.83 5.77 3.52
CA ALA A 34 3.85 5.95 2.50
C ALA A 34 5.07 5.07 2.80
N ALA A 35 5.61 4.40 1.79
CA ALA A 35 6.72 3.46 1.98
C ALA A 35 7.98 4.13 2.58
N HIS A 36 8.23 5.42 2.27
CA HIS A 36 9.30 6.21 2.87
C HIS A 36 9.15 6.42 4.39
N HIS A 37 7.93 6.30 4.91
CA HIS A 37 7.60 6.44 6.32
C HIS A 37 7.25 5.11 7.00
N ALA A 38 7.44 3.97 6.31
CA ALA A 38 7.12 2.64 6.82
C ALA A 38 8.16 2.18 7.87
N SER A 39 8.15 2.82 9.04
CA SER A 39 8.96 2.45 10.19
C SER A 39 8.53 1.10 10.80
N ALA A 40 9.34 0.55 11.71
CA ALA A 40 8.96 -0.64 12.46
C ALA A 40 7.65 -0.44 13.24
N ASP A 41 7.44 0.75 13.82
CA ASP A 41 6.21 1.08 14.55
C ASP A 41 4.99 1.13 13.60
N ALA A 42 5.15 1.73 12.42
CA ALA A 42 4.10 1.74 11.40
C ALA A 42 3.76 0.32 10.93
N ILE A 43 4.75 -0.51 10.60
CA ILE A 43 4.54 -1.91 10.22
C ILE A 43 3.86 -2.69 11.35
N ASN A 44 4.28 -2.47 12.60
CA ASN A 44 3.66 -3.12 13.76
C ASN A 44 2.20 -2.68 13.94
N PHE A 45 1.91 -1.39 13.76
CA PHE A 45 0.54 -0.88 13.79
C PHE A 45 -0.33 -1.57 12.73
N LEU A 46 0.14 -1.63 11.47
CA LEU A 46 -0.59 -2.26 10.38
C LEU A 46 -0.85 -3.74 10.65
N ALA A 47 0.18 -4.48 11.06
CA ALA A 47 0.08 -5.92 11.32
C ALA A 47 -0.85 -6.24 12.50
N THR A 48 -0.78 -5.46 13.59
CA THR A 48 -1.56 -5.69 14.80
C THR A 48 -3.04 -5.33 14.60
N ASN A 49 -3.29 -4.19 13.96
CA ASN A 49 -4.65 -3.65 13.86
C ASN A 49 -5.35 -4.01 12.54
N GLY A 50 -4.59 -4.20 11.47
CA GLY A 50 -5.12 -4.67 10.18
C GLY A 50 -5.28 -6.18 10.12
N ARG A 51 -4.29 -6.92 10.65
CA ARG A 51 -4.24 -8.40 10.65
C ARG A 51 -4.12 -9.04 9.26
N GLY A 52 -4.09 -8.23 8.21
CA GLY A 52 -3.85 -8.66 6.84
C GLY A 52 -2.37 -8.87 6.53
N LEU A 53 -2.08 -9.23 5.30
CA LEU A 53 -0.72 -9.28 4.79
C LEU A 53 -0.13 -7.86 4.71
N ILE A 54 1.15 -7.73 5.05
CA ILE A 54 1.90 -6.51 4.76
C ILE A 54 2.30 -6.54 3.29
N CYS A 55 1.69 -5.64 2.52
CA CYS A 55 1.90 -5.53 1.09
C CYS A 55 2.61 -4.22 0.76
N LEU A 56 3.57 -4.28 -0.17
CA LEU A 56 4.26 -3.12 -0.71
C LEU A 56 3.71 -2.82 -2.11
N ALA A 57 2.80 -1.85 -2.20
CA ALA A 57 2.31 -1.35 -3.48
C ALA A 57 3.40 -0.51 -4.16
N MET A 58 3.73 -0.86 -5.41
CA MET A 58 4.77 -0.21 -6.19
C MET A 58 4.44 -0.20 -7.67
N ARG A 59 5.03 0.72 -8.40
CA ARG A 59 4.92 0.81 -9.84
C ARG A 59 5.58 -0.38 -10.54
N GLN A 60 5.12 -0.67 -11.75
CA GLN A 60 5.63 -1.77 -12.56
C GLN A 60 7.13 -1.61 -12.88
N ASP A 61 7.58 -0.40 -13.22
CA ASP A 61 8.99 -0.10 -13.50
C ASP A 61 9.91 -0.42 -12.30
N ARG A 62 9.45 -0.12 -11.08
CA ARG A 62 10.16 -0.49 -9.85
C ARG A 62 10.21 -2.00 -9.65
N ALA A 63 9.12 -2.69 -9.87
CA ALA A 63 9.08 -4.15 -9.77
C ALA A 63 10.04 -4.81 -10.79
N GLU A 64 10.08 -4.31 -12.02
CA GLU A 64 11.01 -4.76 -13.06
C GLU A 64 12.47 -4.52 -12.68
N GLN A 65 12.80 -3.35 -12.14
CA GLN A 65 14.15 -3.03 -11.66
C GLN A 65 14.62 -3.98 -10.54
N LEU A 66 13.71 -4.39 -9.66
CA LEU A 66 13.98 -5.36 -8.60
C LEU A 66 13.90 -6.82 -9.07
N GLY A 67 13.57 -7.09 -10.35
CA GLY A 67 13.39 -8.44 -10.85
C GLY A 67 12.18 -9.18 -10.26
N ILE A 68 11.18 -8.43 -9.77
CA ILE A 68 9.97 -9.00 -9.17
C ILE A 68 8.97 -9.32 -10.29
N SER A 69 8.57 -10.58 -10.36
CA SER A 69 7.52 -11.06 -11.28
C SER A 69 6.22 -11.34 -10.53
N LEU A 70 5.10 -11.27 -11.25
CA LEU A 70 3.80 -11.70 -10.73
C LEU A 70 3.85 -13.18 -10.31
N MET A 71 3.25 -13.49 -9.17
CA MET A 71 3.13 -14.88 -8.67
C MET A 71 2.31 -15.75 -9.64
N ASN A 72 1.28 -15.17 -10.22
CA ASN A 72 0.39 -15.86 -11.14
C ASN A 72 -0.05 -14.91 -12.26
N PRO A 73 0.74 -14.79 -13.33
CA PRO A 73 0.44 -13.90 -14.44
C PRO A 73 -0.94 -14.20 -15.07
N GLY A 74 -1.73 -13.15 -15.31
CA GLY A 74 -3.07 -13.23 -15.90
C GLY A 74 -4.23 -13.37 -14.92
N THR A 75 -3.97 -13.62 -13.62
CA THR A 75 -5.03 -13.68 -12.58
C THR A 75 -5.27 -12.35 -11.88
N GLU A 76 -4.35 -11.39 -12.01
CA GLU A 76 -4.47 -10.04 -11.44
C GLU A 76 -5.75 -9.33 -11.85
N ARG A 77 -6.25 -9.61 -13.06
CA ARG A 77 -7.50 -9.04 -13.58
C ARG A 77 -8.74 -9.59 -12.88
N GLN A 78 -8.67 -10.81 -12.36
CA GLN A 78 -9.81 -11.49 -11.72
C GLN A 78 -9.86 -11.23 -10.22
N SER A 79 -8.69 -11.22 -9.55
CA SER A 79 -8.61 -11.08 -8.09
C SER A 79 -8.47 -9.63 -7.63
N GLY A 80 -8.17 -8.69 -8.52
CA GLY A 80 -7.82 -7.31 -8.16
C GLY A 80 -6.52 -7.18 -7.35
N ARG A 81 -5.75 -8.26 -7.22
CA ARG A 81 -4.48 -8.29 -6.46
C ARG A 81 -3.33 -8.77 -7.35
N PRO A 82 -2.56 -7.86 -7.96
CA PRO A 82 -1.40 -8.22 -8.77
C PRO A 82 -0.21 -8.53 -7.86
N LEU A 83 -0.31 -9.62 -7.11
CA LEU A 83 0.73 -10.06 -6.17
C LEU A 83 1.99 -10.46 -6.93
N GLY A 84 3.10 -9.80 -6.60
CA GLY A 84 4.44 -10.24 -6.94
C GLY A 84 4.92 -11.35 -6.00
N ARG A 85 6.01 -12.02 -6.36
CA ARG A 85 6.69 -12.95 -5.46
C ARG A 85 7.12 -12.19 -4.21
N SER A 86 6.83 -12.77 -3.03
CA SER A 86 7.21 -12.16 -1.76
C SER A 86 8.70 -11.97 -1.65
N ILE A 87 9.11 -10.88 -1.00
CA ILE A 87 10.50 -10.46 -0.91
C ILE A 87 10.96 -10.25 0.52
N GLU A 88 12.26 -10.24 0.67
CA GLU A 88 12.99 -9.87 1.87
C GLU A 88 14.25 -9.09 1.48
N ALA A 89 14.74 -8.18 2.33
CA ALA A 89 16.04 -7.56 2.11
C ALA A 89 17.13 -8.64 2.17
N ALA A 90 18.11 -8.57 1.24
CA ALA A 90 19.22 -9.51 1.22
C ALA A 90 20.12 -9.36 2.46
N GLU A 91 20.15 -8.17 3.05
CA GLU A 91 20.97 -7.84 4.22
C GLU A 91 20.19 -7.01 5.24
N GLY A 92 20.65 -7.03 6.51
CA GLY A 92 20.09 -6.21 7.58
C GLY A 92 18.79 -6.73 8.19
N VAL A 93 18.44 -7.98 7.93
CA VAL A 93 17.28 -8.68 8.49
C VAL A 93 17.71 -9.94 9.24
N THR A 94 16.85 -10.46 10.11
CA THR A 94 17.06 -11.71 10.82
C THR A 94 16.20 -12.83 10.20
N THR A 95 14.99 -13.02 10.70
CA THR A 95 14.03 -14.00 10.14
C THR A 95 13.08 -13.39 9.12
N GLY A 96 13.14 -12.08 8.89
CA GLY A 96 12.33 -11.33 7.93
C GLY A 96 10.92 -11.00 8.39
N ILE A 97 10.38 -11.71 9.39
CA ILE A 97 8.96 -11.57 9.80
C ILE A 97 8.73 -10.45 10.79
N SER A 98 9.75 -10.04 11.58
CA SER A 98 9.57 -8.96 12.56
C SER A 98 9.14 -7.65 11.90
N ALA A 99 8.50 -6.75 12.66
CA ALA A 99 8.13 -5.43 12.14
C ALA A 99 9.38 -4.66 11.67
N ALA A 100 10.50 -4.80 12.37
CA ALA A 100 11.77 -4.18 12.01
C ALA A 100 12.33 -4.76 10.69
N ASP A 101 12.32 -6.08 10.53
CA ASP A 101 12.81 -6.74 9.32
C ASP A 101 11.96 -6.37 8.09
N ARG A 102 10.62 -6.35 8.25
CA ARG A 102 9.72 -5.92 7.16
C ARG A 102 9.91 -4.45 6.81
N ALA A 103 10.08 -3.57 7.81
CA ALA A 103 10.41 -2.17 7.57
C ALA A 103 11.75 -2.01 6.83
N GLN A 104 12.78 -2.79 7.19
CA GLN A 104 14.05 -2.82 6.50
C GLN A 104 13.88 -3.30 5.04
N THR A 105 13.08 -4.32 4.81
CA THR A 105 12.78 -4.83 3.45
C THR A 105 12.11 -3.75 2.60
N VAL A 106 11.11 -3.05 3.13
CA VAL A 106 10.46 -1.92 2.45
C VAL A 106 11.48 -0.84 2.14
N LYS A 107 12.28 -0.43 3.15
CA LYS A 107 13.30 0.61 2.99
C LYS A 107 14.31 0.29 1.90
N VAL A 108 14.75 -0.96 1.80
CA VAL A 108 15.69 -1.41 0.75
C VAL A 108 15.00 -1.39 -0.62
N ALA A 109 13.78 -1.93 -0.73
CA ALA A 109 13.06 -2.06 -1.99
C ALA A 109 12.72 -0.71 -2.66
N ILE A 110 12.60 0.37 -1.88
CA ILE A 110 12.27 1.71 -2.41
C ILE A 110 13.50 2.58 -2.71
N GLN A 111 14.74 2.12 -2.44
CA GLN A 111 15.92 2.89 -2.80
C GLN A 111 16.01 3.09 -4.32
N PRO A 112 16.38 4.27 -4.79
CA PRO A 112 16.45 4.56 -6.23
C PRO A 112 17.37 3.61 -7.00
N ASP A 113 18.46 3.17 -6.38
CA ASP A 113 19.50 2.30 -6.91
C ASP A 113 19.31 0.81 -6.56
N ALA A 114 18.21 0.45 -5.89
CA ALA A 114 17.93 -0.94 -5.54
C ALA A 114 17.73 -1.79 -6.81
N THR A 115 18.32 -2.99 -6.79
CA THR A 115 18.24 -4.00 -7.85
C THR A 115 17.85 -5.35 -7.26
N SER A 116 17.74 -6.37 -8.11
CA SER A 116 17.48 -7.75 -7.68
C SER A 116 18.52 -8.33 -6.72
N GLU A 117 19.73 -7.74 -6.64
CA GLU A 117 20.77 -8.18 -5.72
C GLU A 117 20.52 -7.74 -4.27
N HIS A 118 19.68 -6.70 -4.07
CA HIS A 118 19.36 -6.15 -2.77
C HIS A 118 18.21 -6.87 -2.06
N ILE A 119 17.53 -7.77 -2.77
CA ILE A 119 16.38 -8.52 -2.24
C ILE A 119 16.54 -10.01 -2.50
N VAL A 120 15.88 -10.82 -1.67
CA VAL A 120 15.74 -12.27 -1.84
C VAL A 120 14.25 -12.65 -1.89
N SER A 121 13.95 -13.79 -2.48
CA SER A 121 12.59 -14.35 -2.58
C SER A 121 12.65 -15.88 -2.35
N PRO A 122 11.73 -16.46 -1.58
CA PRO A 122 10.59 -15.85 -0.94
C PRO A 122 10.96 -15.04 0.33
N GLY A 123 10.03 -14.18 0.79
CA GLY A 123 10.17 -13.39 2.02
C GLY A 123 8.80 -13.05 2.64
N HIS A 124 8.77 -12.03 3.50
CA HIS A 124 7.59 -11.71 4.31
C HIS A 124 6.91 -10.37 3.95
N VAL A 125 7.38 -9.67 2.91
CA VAL A 125 6.71 -8.51 2.31
C VAL A 125 6.18 -8.91 0.95
N PHE A 126 4.92 -8.61 0.66
CA PHE A 126 4.24 -9.00 -0.58
C PHE A 126 4.11 -7.79 -1.51
N PRO A 127 4.88 -7.72 -2.61
CA PRO A 127 4.70 -6.66 -3.60
C PRO A 127 3.33 -6.73 -4.26
N LEU A 128 2.71 -5.57 -4.46
CA LEU A 128 1.53 -5.38 -5.31
C LEU A 128 1.96 -4.49 -6.48
N ILE A 129 1.99 -5.04 -7.68
CA ILE A 129 2.45 -4.34 -8.88
C ILE A 129 1.28 -3.56 -9.47
N THR A 130 1.32 -2.23 -9.38
CA THR A 130 0.20 -1.38 -9.81
C THR A 130 0.11 -1.27 -11.33
N ALA A 131 -1.10 -1.05 -11.83
CA ALA A 131 -1.33 -0.75 -13.23
C ALA A 131 -0.61 0.55 -13.65
N PRO A 132 -0.05 0.64 -14.87
CA PRO A 132 0.69 1.83 -15.33
C PRO A 132 -0.12 3.13 -15.29
N GLY A 133 -1.41 3.07 -15.57
CA GLY A 133 -2.35 4.20 -15.51
C GLY A 133 -2.90 4.51 -14.11
N GLY A 134 -2.34 3.89 -13.06
CA GLY A 134 -2.72 4.12 -11.67
C GLY A 134 -4.19 3.82 -11.38
N VAL A 135 -4.77 4.57 -10.44
CA VAL A 135 -6.15 4.38 -9.99
C VAL A 135 -7.19 4.56 -11.11
N ARG A 136 -6.87 5.33 -12.14
CA ARG A 136 -7.76 5.54 -13.30
C ARG A 136 -7.86 4.33 -14.19
N GLU A 137 -6.79 3.57 -14.33
CA GLU A 137 -6.80 2.30 -15.07
C GLU A 137 -7.41 1.19 -14.22
N ARG A 138 -7.07 1.16 -12.93
CA ARG A 138 -7.57 0.15 -12.00
C ARG A 138 -7.92 0.79 -10.66
N ALA A 139 -9.21 0.95 -10.39
CA ALA A 139 -9.73 1.53 -9.15
C ALA A 139 -9.63 0.54 -7.98
N ALA A 140 -8.40 0.24 -7.55
CA ALA A 140 -8.08 -0.67 -6.46
C ALA A 140 -7.16 -0.02 -5.44
N ALA A 141 -7.13 -0.57 -4.22
CA ALA A 141 -6.41 0.01 -3.09
C ALA A 141 -4.90 0.18 -3.34
N ALA A 142 -4.25 -0.73 -4.07
CA ALA A 142 -2.82 -0.63 -4.36
C ALA A 142 -2.50 0.58 -5.25
N GLU A 143 -3.28 0.78 -6.33
CA GLU A 143 -3.14 1.93 -7.22
C GLU A 143 -3.46 3.22 -6.48
N ALA A 144 -4.56 3.26 -5.73
CA ALA A 144 -4.95 4.43 -4.94
C ALA A 144 -3.87 4.81 -3.93
N ALA A 145 -3.27 3.84 -3.24
CA ALA A 145 -2.21 4.09 -2.27
C ALA A 145 -0.96 4.72 -2.91
N VAL A 146 -0.55 4.24 -4.09
CA VAL A 146 0.57 4.81 -4.85
C VAL A 146 0.23 6.23 -5.33
N ASP A 147 -0.94 6.43 -5.94
CA ASP A 147 -1.39 7.75 -6.43
C ASP A 147 -1.50 8.78 -5.28
N LEU A 148 -2.00 8.37 -4.12
CA LEU A 148 -2.06 9.21 -2.92
C LEU A 148 -0.66 9.62 -2.45
N CYS A 149 0.30 8.69 -2.41
CA CYS A 149 1.68 9.00 -2.03
C CYS A 149 2.33 9.98 -3.01
N GLN A 150 2.13 9.81 -4.31
CA GLN A 150 2.63 10.73 -5.33
C GLN A 150 2.03 12.13 -5.16
N ARG A 151 0.71 12.23 -4.93
CA ARG A 151 0.01 13.52 -4.70
C ARG A 151 0.43 14.18 -3.40
N ALA A 152 0.70 13.42 -2.37
CA ALA A 152 1.23 13.92 -1.09
C ALA A 152 2.72 14.32 -1.17
N GLY A 153 3.42 14.03 -2.29
CA GLY A 153 4.83 14.34 -2.47
C GLY A 153 5.78 13.47 -1.64
N VAL A 154 5.35 12.26 -1.23
CA VAL A 154 6.11 11.36 -0.36
C VAL A 154 6.58 10.08 -1.06
N GLY A 155 6.69 10.12 -2.39
CA GLY A 155 7.20 9.02 -3.20
C GLY A 155 6.11 8.31 -4.00
N ASP A 156 6.45 7.17 -4.58
CA ASP A 156 5.65 6.40 -5.52
C ASP A 156 5.45 4.94 -5.10
N ALA A 157 5.54 4.69 -3.80
CA ALA A 157 5.29 3.40 -3.19
C ALA A 157 4.58 3.55 -1.83
N ALA A 158 3.75 2.59 -1.47
CA ALA A 158 3.01 2.57 -0.22
C ALA A 158 3.01 1.18 0.41
N VAL A 159 2.97 1.13 1.75
CA VAL A 159 2.66 -0.11 2.46
C VAL A 159 1.19 -0.12 2.81
N ILE A 160 0.49 -1.19 2.43
CA ILE A 160 -0.91 -1.39 2.75
C ILE A 160 -1.14 -2.70 3.48
N CYS A 161 -2.17 -2.73 4.30
CA CYS A 161 -2.60 -3.92 5.03
C CYS A 161 -4.12 -3.93 5.12
N ALA A 162 -4.74 -4.99 4.60
CA ALA A 162 -6.19 -5.16 4.68
C ALA A 162 -6.67 -5.17 6.14
N ILE A 163 -7.82 -4.55 6.40
CA ILE A 163 -8.39 -4.43 7.74
C ILE A 163 -9.41 -5.54 7.96
N MET A 164 -9.17 -6.35 8.98
CA MET A 164 -10.12 -7.35 9.46
C MET A 164 -10.71 -6.94 10.80
N ARG A 165 -11.96 -7.31 11.02
CA ARG A 165 -12.65 -7.16 12.30
C ARG A 165 -12.14 -8.19 13.33
N ASP A 166 -12.55 -8.01 14.57
CA ASP A 166 -12.16 -8.91 15.67
C ASP A 166 -12.70 -10.34 15.51
N ASP A 167 -13.80 -10.51 14.76
CA ASP A 167 -14.38 -11.81 14.40
C ASP A 167 -13.66 -12.53 13.25
N GLY A 168 -12.63 -11.90 12.66
CA GLY A 168 -11.86 -12.44 11.53
C GLY A 168 -12.43 -12.13 10.14
N GLU A 169 -13.60 -11.49 10.06
CA GLU A 169 -14.19 -11.05 8.81
C GLU A 169 -13.54 -9.73 8.32
N MET A 170 -13.68 -9.44 7.03
CA MET A 170 -13.18 -8.18 6.48
C MET A 170 -13.98 -6.99 7.01
N ALA A 171 -13.30 -5.92 7.41
CA ALA A 171 -13.96 -4.66 7.72
C ALA A 171 -14.67 -4.08 6.50
N ARG A 172 -15.80 -3.42 6.72
CA ARG A 172 -16.72 -2.90 5.70
C ARG A 172 -16.97 -1.40 5.90
N PRO A 173 -17.52 -0.69 4.93
CA PRO A 173 -17.79 0.75 5.06
C PRO A 173 -18.57 1.12 6.33
N ALA A 174 -19.42 0.24 6.86
CA ALA A 174 -20.11 0.46 8.13
C ALA A 174 -19.18 0.54 9.35
N ASP A 175 -17.98 -0.05 9.26
CA ASP A 175 -17.02 -0.07 10.36
C ASP A 175 -16.10 1.19 10.38
N ILE A 176 -16.18 2.06 9.35
CA ILE A 176 -15.27 3.23 9.19
C ILE A 176 -15.36 4.17 10.41
N ALA A 177 -16.57 4.45 10.88
CA ALA A 177 -16.77 5.39 11.99
C ALA A 177 -16.07 4.90 13.26
N ASP A 178 -16.16 3.60 13.55
CA ASP A 178 -15.51 2.99 14.71
C ASP A 178 -13.98 2.97 14.55
N LEU A 179 -13.48 2.67 13.35
CA LEU A 179 -12.04 2.71 13.07
C LEU A 179 -11.47 4.12 13.21
N VAL A 180 -12.16 5.12 12.65
CA VAL A 180 -11.76 6.54 12.79
C VAL A 180 -11.81 6.97 14.25
N ALA A 181 -12.87 6.63 14.99
CA ALA A 181 -12.98 6.97 16.41
C ALA A 181 -11.88 6.31 17.25
N ARG A 182 -11.53 5.06 16.92
CA ARG A 182 -10.50 4.29 17.64
C ARG A 182 -9.08 4.80 17.38
N PHE A 183 -8.75 5.17 16.15
CA PHE A 183 -7.38 5.45 15.73
C PHE A 183 -7.12 6.91 15.33
N GLY A 184 -8.16 7.71 15.16
CA GLY A 184 -8.01 9.11 14.73
C GLY A 184 -7.47 9.30 13.32
N LEU A 185 -7.63 8.29 12.44
CA LEU A 185 -7.02 8.28 11.12
C LEU A 185 -7.87 9.03 10.09
N ALA A 186 -7.19 9.66 9.14
CA ALA A 186 -7.84 10.20 7.94
C ALA A 186 -8.27 9.06 7.00
N VAL A 187 -9.35 9.29 6.26
CA VAL A 187 -9.91 8.35 5.28
C VAL A 187 -9.76 8.94 3.89
N ALA A 188 -9.33 8.12 2.92
CA ALA A 188 -9.35 8.42 1.50
C ALA A 188 -10.26 7.41 0.79
N ASP A 189 -11.30 7.89 0.10
CA ASP A 189 -12.11 7.06 -0.76
C ASP A 189 -11.58 7.11 -2.19
N ILE A 190 -11.57 5.96 -2.87
CA ILE A 190 -11.08 5.83 -4.24
C ILE A 190 -11.96 6.63 -5.21
N ASP A 191 -13.27 6.73 -4.98
CA ASP A 191 -14.14 7.51 -5.85
C ASP A 191 -13.83 9.01 -5.73
N ASP A 192 -13.59 9.53 -4.52
CA ASP A 192 -13.14 10.91 -4.32
C ASP A 192 -11.78 11.17 -5.00
N LEU A 193 -10.86 10.20 -4.97
CA LEU A 193 -9.56 10.31 -5.63
C LEU A 193 -9.70 10.37 -7.16
N LEU A 194 -10.64 9.64 -7.74
CA LEU A 194 -10.93 9.66 -9.17
C LEU A 194 -11.51 10.99 -9.65
N GLU A 195 -12.19 11.73 -8.78
CA GLU A 195 -12.76 13.06 -9.10
C GLU A 195 -11.70 14.16 -9.15
N ILE A 196 -10.52 13.96 -8.54
CA ILE A 196 -9.46 14.96 -8.53
C ILE A 196 -8.72 14.96 -9.88
N ALA A 197 -8.53 16.16 -10.47
CA ALA A 197 -7.72 16.33 -11.67
C ALA A 197 -6.27 15.86 -11.42
N GLU A 198 -5.63 15.29 -12.46
CA GLU A 198 -4.23 14.88 -12.41
C GLU A 198 -3.31 16.02 -11.97
N PRO A 199 -2.28 15.77 -11.14
CA PRO A 199 -1.22 16.73 -10.89
C PRO A 199 -0.50 16.99 -12.22
N GLY A 200 -0.70 18.17 -12.81
CA GLY A 200 -0.06 18.56 -14.08
C GLY A 200 -0.97 18.72 -15.29
N ALA A 201 -2.27 18.47 -15.18
CA ALA A 201 -3.24 18.78 -16.24
C ALA A 201 -3.64 20.27 -16.26
N GLN A 202 -2.70 21.17 -16.00
CA GLN A 202 -2.85 22.57 -16.36
C GLN A 202 -2.21 22.77 -17.73
N ARG A 203 -3.07 23.08 -18.70
CA ARG A 203 -2.69 23.42 -20.08
C ARG A 203 -1.88 24.73 -20.14
#